data_90faf392ac170d18420e3dcd6595f41a
#
_entry.id   90faf392ac170d18420e3dcd6595f41a
#
_cell.length_a   1.000
_cell.length_b   1.000
_cell.length_c   1.000
_cell.angle_alpha   90.00
_cell.angle_beta   90.00
_cell.angle_gamma   90.00
#
_symmetry.space_group_name_H-M   'P 1'
#
loop_
_entity.id
_entity.type
_entity.pdbx_description
1 polymer ?
#
loop_
_entity_poly.entity_id
_entity_poly.type
_entity_poly.pdbx_seq_one_letter_code
_entity_poly.pdbx_strand_id
1 'polypeptide(L)'
;PLSHLVLAMIGKGEAQIYKDVMKDNQHKVKVLKSSVALKKFGLTPIKLAAKEGLALINGTQMMTAFASYICIEAKRLEKIADIAGALSHETLRGTDNAFDLRIHKLRPFPGQVTVAKNILAMIKGSEIRESHRENDPRVQDSYSIRCIPQIHGASRDSIDYVCSRVEIEL
;
A
#
# COMPACT_ATOMS: atom_id res chain seq x y z
N PRO A 1 -15.21 16.55 2.96
CA PRO A 1 -15.38 15.66 1.80
C PRO A 1 -16.78 15.03 1.76
N LEU A 2 -17.27 14.42 2.87
CA LEU A 2 -18.61 13.78 2.88
C LEU A 2 -19.72 14.77 2.56
N SER A 3 -19.63 16.01 3.05
CA SER A 3 -20.63 17.05 2.75
C SER A 3 -20.81 17.33 1.25
N HIS A 4 -19.76 17.20 0.44
CA HIS A 4 -19.88 17.39 -1.01
C HIS A 4 -20.71 16.29 -1.68
N LEU A 5 -20.60 15.04 -1.21
CA LEU A 5 -21.46 13.95 -1.66
C LEU A 5 -22.93 14.21 -1.29
N VAL A 6 -23.15 14.62 -0.05
CA VAL A 6 -24.50 14.94 0.45
C VAL A 6 -25.13 16.10 -0.33
N LEU A 7 -24.36 17.16 -0.62
CA LEU A 7 -24.85 18.27 -1.46
C LEU A 7 -25.33 17.78 -2.82
N ALA A 8 -24.59 16.90 -3.47
CA ALA A 8 -25.04 16.31 -4.73
C ALA A 8 -26.31 15.47 -4.58
N MET A 9 -26.43 14.67 -3.53
CA MET A 9 -27.59 13.80 -3.26
C MET A 9 -28.87 14.63 -3.00
N ILE A 10 -28.77 15.79 -2.36
CA ILE A 10 -29.92 16.70 -2.14
C ILE A 10 -30.16 17.69 -3.29
N GLY A 11 -29.47 17.52 -4.41
CA GLY A 11 -29.62 18.34 -5.61
C GLY A 11 -28.99 19.73 -5.54
N LYS A 12 -28.09 19.97 -4.57
CA LYS A 12 -27.33 21.21 -4.40
C LYS A 12 -25.93 21.08 -4.98
N GLY A 13 -25.29 22.23 -5.25
CA GLY A 13 -23.94 22.26 -5.81
C GLY A 13 -23.88 21.71 -7.24
N GLU A 14 -22.72 21.20 -7.60
CA GLU A 14 -22.40 20.70 -8.94
C GLU A 14 -21.95 19.24 -8.89
N ALA A 15 -22.19 18.52 -9.98
CA ALA A 15 -21.77 17.14 -10.16
C ALA A 15 -21.12 16.95 -11.54
N GLN A 16 -20.14 16.09 -11.62
CA GLN A 16 -19.49 15.69 -12.86
C GLN A 16 -20.20 14.47 -13.45
N ILE A 17 -20.50 14.51 -14.74
CA ILE A 17 -21.01 13.37 -15.48
C ILE A 17 -19.93 12.93 -16.47
N TYR A 18 -19.59 11.65 -16.42
CA TYR A 18 -18.73 11.01 -17.38
C TYR A 18 -19.59 10.43 -18.50
N LYS A 19 -19.32 10.82 -19.75
CA LYS A 19 -19.94 10.19 -20.91
C LYS A 19 -19.07 9.01 -21.36
N ASP A 20 -19.71 7.86 -21.43
CA ASP A 20 -19.20 6.57 -21.95
C ASP A 20 -17.71 6.27 -21.79
N VAL A 21 -17.41 5.44 -20.80
CA VAL A 21 -16.07 4.99 -20.41
C VAL A 21 -15.44 4.02 -21.42
N MET A 22 -16.16 3.60 -22.50
CA MET A 22 -15.80 2.37 -23.23
C MET A 22 -15.24 2.56 -24.65
N LYS A 23 -15.12 3.76 -25.21
CA LYS A 23 -14.73 3.84 -26.64
C LYS A 23 -13.46 4.61 -27.00
N ASP A 24 -13.01 5.58 -26.24
CA ASP A 24 -11.78 6.33 -26.60
C ASP A 24 -11.16 6.98 -25.38
N ASN A 25 -10.44 6.39 -24.55
CA ASN A 25 -9.58 6.95 -23.45
C ASN A 25 -9.58 8.48 -23.19
N GLN A 26 -10.52 9.23 -23.77
CA GLN A 26 -10.78 10.64 -23.54
C GLN A 26 -12.09 10.84 -22.79
N HIS A 27 -11.99 10.90 -21.47
CA HIS A 27 -13.12 11.21 -20.58
C HIS A 27 -13.60 12.64 -20.81
N LYS A 28 -14.64 12.83 -21.65
CA LYS A 28 -15.35 14.12 -21.70
C LYS A 28 -16.19 14.27 -20.43
N VAL A 29 -15.62 14.95 -19.45
CA VAL A 29 -16.29 15.32 -18.20
C VAL A 29 -17.17 16.54 -18.45
N LYS A 30 -18.45 16.44 -18.08
CA LYS A 30 -19.38 17.58 -18.09
C LYS A 30 -19.80 17.92 -16.68
N VAL A 31 -19.53 19.15 -16.26
CA VAL A 31 -20.00 19.68 -14.98
C VAL A 31 -21.42 20.21 -15.15
N LEU A 32 -22.34 19.81 -14.30
CA LEU A 32 -23.74 20.22 -14.27
C LEU A 32 -24.19 20.54 -12.84
N LYS A 33 -25.22 21.37 -12.69
CA LYS A 33 -25.92 21.45 -11.39
C LYS A 33 -26.40 20.07 -10.97
N SER A 34 -26.19 19.69 -9.71
CA SER A 34 -26.51 18.35 -9.21
C SER A 34 -27.97 17.96 -9.45
N SER A 35 -28.91 18.87 -9.31
CA SER A 35 -30.34 18.63 -9.63
C SER A 35 -30.57 18.23 -11.09
N VAL A 36 -29.81 18.82 -12.03
CA VAL A 36 -29.89 18.49 -13.47
C VAL A 36 -29.22 17.14 -13.73
N ALA A 37 -28.09 16.88 -13.05
CA ALA A 37 -27.39 15.61 -13.15
C ALA A 37 -28.26 14.45 -12.67
N LEU A 38 -28.85 14.56 -11.48
CA LEU A 38 -29.78 13.55 -10.93
C LEU A 38 -30.92 13.26 -11.87
N LYS A 39 -31.61 14.32 -12.40
CA LYS A 39 -32.73 14.17 -13.34
C LYS A 39 -32.33 13.39 -14.61
N LYS A 40 -31.08 13.57 -15.09
CA LYS A 40 -30.62 12.82 -16.28
C LYS A 40 -30.52 11.32 -16.05
N PHE A 41 -30.33 10.90 -14.82
CA PHE A 41 -30.25 9.49 -14.41
C PHE A 41 -31.56 8.98 -13.83
N GLY A 42 -32.67 9.73 -13.97
CA GLY A 42 -33.97 9.35 -13.43
C GLY A 42 -34.07 9.40 -11.90
N LEU A 43 -33.10 10.08 -11.24
CA LEU A 43 -33.02 10.19 -9.79
C LEU A 43 -33.67 11.50 -9.32
N THR A 44 -34.33 11.45 -8.16
CA THR A 44 -34.87 12.64 -7.48
C THR A 44 -33.95 13.03 -6.31
N PRO A 45 -33.78 14.35 -6.06
CA PRO A 45 -33.05 14.79 -4.89
C PRO A 45 -33.67 14.25 -3.60
N ILE A 46 -32.82 13.80 -2.68
CA ILE A 46 -33.25 13.27 -1.38
C ILE A 46 -33.70 14.46 -0.50
N LYS A 47 -34.80 14.27 0.23
CA LYS A 47 -35.24 15.18 1.31
C LYS A 47 -34.76 14.59 2.63
N LEU A 48 -33.91 15.33 3.32
CA LEU A 48 -33.37 14.89 4.61
C LEU A 48 -34.40 15.04 5.73
N ALA A 49 -34.56 14.02 6.54
CA ALA A 49 -35.30 14.04 7.79
C ALA A 49 -34.42 14.58 8.94
N ALA A 50 -35.01 14.68 10.13
CA ALA A 50 -34.29 15.12 11.33
C ALA A 50 -33.08 14.21 11.61
N LYS A 51 -31.93 14.82 11.95
CA LYS A 51 -30.61 14.18 12.20
C LYS A 51 -29.92 13.56 10.98
N GLU A 52 -30.56 13.33 9.83
CA GLU A 52 -29.92 12.71 8.68
C GLU A 52 -28.80 13.56 8.10
N GLY A 53 -28.92 14.89 8.12
CA GLY A 53 -27.86 15.79 7.68
C GLY A 53 -26.56 15.59 8.48
N LEU A 54 -26.65 15.47 9.80
CA LEU A 54 -25.52 15.19 10.66
C LEU A 54 -24.96 13.78 10.43
N ALA A 55 -25.83 12.79 10.35
CA ALA A 55 -25.44 11.41 10.14
C ALA A 55 -24.66 11.20 8.82
N LEU A 56 -25.03 11.92 7.76
CA LEU A 56 -24.40 11.81 6.45
C LEU A 56 -23.00 12.50 6.36
N ILE A 57 -22.68 13.43 7.24
CA ILE A 57 -21.41 14.15 7.22
C ILE A 57 -20.47 13.78 8.36
N ASN A 58 -20.98 13.13 9.39
CA ASN A 58 -20.26 12.80 10.61
C ASN A 58 -19.87 11.31 10.59
N GLY A 59 -18.85 10.99 9.81
CA GLY A 59 -18.36 9.63 9.62
C GLY A 59 -16.89 9.57 9.22
N THR A 60 -16.33 8.37 9.26
CA THR A 60 -14.91 8.07 9.01
C THR A 60 -14.63 7.52 7.61
N GLN A 61 -15.63 7.43 6.73
CA GLN A 61 -15.51 6.78 5.42
C GLN A 61 -14.35 7.32 4.58
N MET A 62 -14.12 8.64 4.61
CA MET A 62 -13.01 9.23 3.88
C MET A 62 -11.66 8.81 4.44
N MET A 63 -11.53 8.73 5.76
CA MET A 63 -10.31 8.25 6.42
C MET A 63 -10.05 6.79 6.11
N THR A 64 -11.08 5.94 6.18
CA THR A 64 -11.00 4.52 5.87
C THR A 64 -10.64 4.28 4.40
N ALA A 65 -11.22 5.07 3.47
CA ALA A 65 -10.87 5.00 2.06
C ALA A 65 -9.39 5.31 1.80
N PHE A 66 -8.86 6.38 2.42
CA PHE A 66 -7.42 6.69 2.33
C PHE A 66 -6.56 5.62 3.00
N ALA A 67 -6.96 5.14 4.17
CA ALA A 67 -6.23 4.10 4.87
C ALA A 67 -6.14 2.81 4.03
N SER A 68 -7.22 2.42 3.37
CA SER A 68 -7.25 1.27 2.45
C SER A 68 -6.29 1.44 1.28
N TYR A 69 -6.29 2.61 0.64
CA TYR A 69 -5.36 2.92 -0.43
C TYR A 69 -3.91 2.88 0.04
N ILE A 70 -3.63 3.49 1.20
CA ILE A 70 -2.29 3.50 1.81
C ILE A 70 -1.83 2.06 2.13
N CYS A 71 -2.70 1.21 2.64
CA CYS A 71 -2.39 -0.20 2.89
C CYS A 71 -1.96 -0.94 1.61
N ILE A 72 -2.69 -0.74 0.50
CA ILE A 72 -2.34 -1.36 -0.79
C ILE A 72 -0.96 -0.90 -1.27
N GLU A 73 -0.69 0.42 -1.22
CA GLU A 73 0.60 0.96 -1.65
C GLU A 73 1.74 0.56 -0.71
N ALA A 74 1.50 0.51 0.61
CA ALA A 74 2.50 0.04 1.57
C ALA A 74 2.90 -1.41 1.30
N LYS A 75 1.93 -2.29 1.03
CA LYS A 75 2.20 -3.69 0.63
C LYS A 75 3.00 -3.81 -0.67
N ARG A 76 2.83 -2.88 -1.59
CA ARG A 76 3.63 -2.80 -2.81
C ARG A 76 5.06 -2.33 -2.51
N LEU A 77 5.19 -1.30 -1.67
CA LEU A 77 6.49 -0.73 -1.28
C LEU A 77 7.34 -1.72 -0.48
N GLU A 78 6.76 -2.57 0.36
CA GLU A 78 7.46 -3.66 1.05
C GLU A 78 8.22 -4.57 0.07
N LYS A 79 7.58 -4.94 -1.03
CA LYS A 79 8.21 -5.79 -2.07
C LYS A 79 9.33 -5.05 -2.79
N ILE A 80 9.10 -3.77 -3.10
CA ILE A 80 10.12 -2.92 -3.74
C ILE A 80 11.32 -2.73 -2.83
N ALA A 81 11.09 -2.55 -1.52
CA ALA A 81 12.16 -2.42 -0.54
C ALA A 81 13.03 -3.69 -0.48
N ASP A 82 12.44 -4.87 -0.48
CA ASP A 82 13.17 -6.14 -0.49
C ASP A 82 14.00 -6.28 -1.78
N ILE A 83 13.45 -5.91 -2.95
CA ILE A 83 14.17 -5.91 -4.22
C ILE A 83 15.35 -4.93 -4.19
N ALA A 84 15.13 -3.70 -3.72
CA ALA A 84 16.19 -2.70 -3.59
C ALA A 84 17.27 -3.15 -2.60
N GLY A 85 16.87 -3.80 -1.50
CA GLY A 85 17.77 -4.40 -0.54
C GLY A 85 18.65 -5.50 -1.15
N ALA A 86 18.06 -6.39 -1.95
CA ALA A 86 18.80 -7.45 -2.65
C ALA A 86 19.78 -6.87 -3.68
N LEU A 87 19.37 -5.88 -4.47
CA LEU A 87 20.24 -5.20 -5.44
C LEU A 87 21.41 -4.48 -4.73
N SER A 88 21.14 -3.81 -3.62
CA SER A 88 22.18 -3.15 -2.84
C SER A 88 23.15 -4.18 -2.24
N HIS A 89 22.65 -5.30 -1.74
CA HIS A 89 23.43 -6.41 -1.23
C HIS A 89 24.38 -6.95 -2.31
N GLU A 90 23.87 -7.22 -3.51
CA GLU A 90 24.68 -7.71 -4.63
C GLU A 90 25.75 -6.68 -5.06
N THR A 91 25.35 -5.43 -5.23
CA THR A 91 26.25 -4.34 -5.64
C THR A 91 27.41 -4.14 -4.67
N LEU A 92 27.16 -4.29 -3.37
CA LEU A 92 28.14 -4.17 -2.31
C LEU A 92 28.90 -5.49 -2.03
N ARG A 93 28.66 -6.52 -2.84
CA ARG A 93 29.23 -7.85 -2.67
C ARG A 93 28.99 -8.41 -1.26
N GLY A 94 27.72 -8.37 -0.83
CA GLY A 94 27.30 -8.84 0.48
C GLY A 94 27.37 -10.37 0.62
N THR A 95 27.45 -10.84 1.88
CA THR A 95 27.39 -12.26 2.20
C THR A 95 25.98 -12.69 2.60
N ASP A 96 25.55 -13.86 2.15
CA ASP A 96 24.24 -14.44 2.47
C ASP A 96 24.12 -14.97 3.92
N ASN A 97 25.22 -15.02 4.66
CA ASN A 97 25.25 -15.54 6.02
C ASN A 97 24.28 -14.81 6.97
N ALA A 98 24.13 -13.49 6.82
CA ALA A 98 23.23 -12.70 7.66
C ALA A 98 21.72 -13.02 7.42
N PHE A 99 21.39 -13.65 6.31
CA PHE A 99 20.02 -14.03 5.95
C PHE A 99 19.70 -15.50 6.25
N ASP A 100 20.63 -16.24 6.85
CA ASP A 100 20.41 -17.65 7.21
C ASP A 100 19.17 -17.78 8.10
N LEU A 101 18.21 -18.58 7.64
CA LEU A 101 16.92 -18.75 8.30
C LEU A 101 17.04 -19.32 9.73
N ARG A 102 18.14 -20.01 10.06
CA ARG A 102 18.37 -20.50 11.42
C ARG A 102 18.50 -19.33 12.40
N ILE A 103 19.17 -18.25 11.99
CA ILE A 103 19.32 -17.02 12.79
C ILE A 103 17.96 -16.39 13.06
N HIS A 104 17.15 -16.22 12.00
CA HIS A 104 15.87 -15.55 12.09
C HIS A 104 14.81 -16.37 12.85
N LYS A 105 14.92 -17.70 12.85
CA LYS A 105 14.03 -18.60 13.61
C LYS A 105 14.26 -18.55 15.13
N LEU A 106 15.41 -18.08 15.59
CA LEU A 106 15.64 -17.87 17.03
C LEU A 106 14.76 -16.76 17.62
N ARG A 107 14.37 -15.80 16.78
CA ARG A 107 13.41 -14.74 17.09
C ARG A 107 12.41 -14.66 15.93
N PRO A 108 11.38 -15.49 15.90
CA PRO A 108 10.57 -15.75 14.71
C PRO A 108 9.51 -14.66 14.45
N PHE A 109 9.93 -13.41 14.37
CA PHE A 109 9.07 -12.32 13.90
C PHE A 109 8.69 -12.59 12.44
N PRO A 110 7.40 -12.64 12.10
CA PRO A 110 6.95 -13.08 10.77
C PRO A 110 7.54 -12.26 9.62
N GLY A 111 7.54 -10.94 9.76
CA GLY A 111 8.11 -10.03 8.76
C GLY A 111 9.61 -10.26 8.57
N GLN A 112 10.37 -10.39 9.66
CA GLN A 112 11.82 -10.63 9.60
C GLN A 112 12.15 -11.93 8.87
N VAL A 113 11.43 -13.02 9.18
CA VAL A 113 11.61 -14.33 8.51
C VAL A 113 11.24 -14.22 7.03
N THR A 114 10.17 -13.50 6.71
CA THR A 114 9.72 -13.28 5.33
C THR A 114 10.76 -12.53 4.52
N VAL A 115 11.31 -11.44 5.04
CA VAL A 115 12.34 -10.66 4.35
C VAL A 115 13.61 -11.48 4.12
N ALA A 116 14.08 -12.21 5.14
CA ALA A 116 15.25 -13.09 4.98
C ALA A 116 15.04 -14.11 3.84
N LYS A 117 13.87 -14.74 3.78
CA LYS A 117 13.52 -15.65 2.68
C LYS A 117 13.51 -14.96 1.32
N ASN A 118 12.95 -13.75 1.25
CA ASN A 118 12.86 -12.98 0.01
C ASN A 118 14.25 -12.64 -0.51
N ILE A 119 15.13 -12.12 0.35
CA ILE A 119 16.52 -11.80 -0.04
C ILE A 119 17.25 -13.05 -0.51
N LEU A 120 17.21 -14.15 0.25
CA LEU A 120 17.86 -15.41 -0.15
C LEU A 120 17.34 -15.93 -1.49
N ALA A 121 16.03 -15.81 -1.76
CA ALA A 121 15.45 -16.23 -3.03
C ALA A 121 15.95 -15.39 -4.21
N MET A 122 16.09 -14.08 -4.02
CA MET A 122 16.55 -13.15 -5.05
C MET A 122 18.04 -13.29 -5.38
N ILE A 123 18.88 -13.57 -4.37
CA ILE A 123 20.33 -13.73 -4.58
C ILE A 123 20.74 -15.19 -4.88
N LYS A 124 19.79 -16.11 -4.94
CA LYS A 124 20.07 -17.52 -5.23
C LYS A 124 20.72 -17.68 -6.59
N GLY A 125 21.88 -18.33 -6.63
CA GLY A 125 22.63 -18.56 -7.86
C GLY A 125 23.35 -17.33 -8.40
N SER A 126 23.52 -16.29 -7.59
CA SER A 126 24.27 -15.10 -7.96
C SER A 126 25.75 -15.40 -8.19
N GLU A 127 26.25 -15.10 -9.38
CA GLU A 127 27.69 -15.17 -9.69
C GLU A 127 28.49 -14.15 -8.88
N ILE A 128 27.90 -13.00 -8.56
CA ILE A 128 28.53 -12.00 -7.70
C ILE A 128 28.76 -12.58 -6.31
N ARG A 129 27.74 -13.22 -5.72
CA ARG A 129 27.87 -13.87 -4.41
C ARG A 129 28.90 -15.00 -4.43
N GLU A 130 28.90 -15.83 -5.47
CA GLU A 130 29.85 -16.93 -5.58
C GLU A 130 31.29 -16.45 -5.78
N SER A 131 31.51 -15.31 -6.44
CA SER A 131 32.86 -14.75 -6.70
C SER A 131 33.67 -14.42 -5.44
N HIS A 132 33.04 -14.31 -4.29
CA HIS A 132 33.68 -13.97 -3.00
C HIS A 132 33.17 -14.87 -1.85
N ARG A 133 32.63 -16.05 -2.15
CA ARG A 133 32.19 -17.01 -1.12
C ARG A 133 33.35 -17.48 -0.27
N GLU A 134 34.50 -17.66 -0.89
CA GLU A 134 35.74 -18.04 -0.24
C GLU A 134 36.75 -16.90 -0.32
N ASN A 135 37.64 -16.80 0.69
CA ASN A 135 38.70 -15.79 0.77
C ASN A 135 38.21 -14.34 0.76
N ASP A 136 36.99 -14.06 1.23
CA ASP A 136 36.54 -12.69 1.43
C ASP A 136 37.37 -12.05 2.57
N PRO A 137 38.10 -10.95 2.31
CA PRO A 137 38.92 -10.30 3.35
C PRO A 137 38.05 -9.59 4.40
N ARG A 138 36.77 -9.42 4.19
CA ARG A 138 35.86 -8.75 5.11
C ARG A 138 35.34 -9.73 6.15
N VAL A 139 35.38 -9.33 7.41
CA VAL A 139 34.82 -10.11 8.52
C VAL A 139 33.32 -10.16 8.45
N GLN A 140 32.68 -9.04 8.04
CA GLN A 140 31.22 -8.91 7.89
C GLN A 140 30.88 -7.72 7.02
N ASP A 141 29.65 -7.74 6.49
CA ASP A 141 29.06 -6.62 5.74
C ASP A 141 28.71 -5.44 6.65
N SER A 142 28.43 -4.29 6.04
CA SER A 142 27.93 -3.13 6.77
C SER A 142 26.63 -3.45 7.51
N TYR A 143 26.40 -2.77 8.63
CA TYR A 143 25.23 -2.98 9.47
C TYR A 143 23.92 -2.81 8.69
N SER A 144 23.85 -1.78 7.81
CA SER A 144 22.68 -1.50 6.97
C SER A 144 22.30 -2.68 6.06
N ILE A 145 23.27 -3.46 5.59
CA ILE A 145 23.01 -4.64 4.75
C ILE A 145 22.62 -5.85 5.62
N ARG A 146 23.38 -6.11 6.70
CA ARG A 146 23.14 -7.26 7.56
C ARG A 146 21.77 -7.21 8.25
N CYS A 147 21.25 -6.01 8.57
CA CYS A 147 20.02 -5.80 9.31
C CYS A 147 18.79 -5.55 8.43
N ILE A 148 18.89 -5.73 7.11
CA ILE A 148 17.74 -5.65 6.22
C ILE A 148 16.54 -6.47 6.76
N PRO A 149 16.69 -7.75 7.15
CA PRO A 149 15.57 -8.54 7.65
C PRO A 149 14.91 -7.95 8.89
N GLN A 150 15.70 -7.41 9.82
CA GLN A 150 15.17 -6.84 11.06
C GLN A 150 14.39 -5.54 10.80
N ILE A 151 14.93 -4.66 9.96
CA ILE A 151 14.35 -3.33 9.69
C ILE A 151 13.12 -3.46 8.80
N HIS A 152 13.26 -4.11 7.64
CA HIS A 152 12.13 -4.34 6.73
C HIS A 152 11.06 -5.21 7.39
N GLY A 153 11.48 -6.21 8.18
CA GLY A 153 10.57 -7.10 8.89
C GLY A 153 9.72 -6.37 9.91
N ALA A 154 10.31 -5.51 10.74
CA ALA A 154 9.57 -4.71 11.71
C ALA A 154 8.56 -3.77 11.03
N SER A 155 8.95 -3.15 9.92
CA SER A 155 8.05 -2.30 9.12
C SER A 155 6.89 -3.13 8.54
N ARG A 156 7.18 -4.32 8.02
CA ARG A 156 6.20 -5.26 7.47
C ARG A 156 5.18 -5.70 8.52
N ASP A 157 5.63 -6.12 9.71
CA ASP A 157 4.74 -6.51 10.80
C ASP A 157 3.83 -5.35 11.25
N SER A 158 4.36 -4.12 11.26
CA SER A 158 3.58 -2.91 11.58
C SER A 158 2.53 -2.62 10.51
N ILE A 159 2.88 -2.73 9.22
CA ILE A 159 1.96 -2.53 8.10
C ILE A 159 0.86 -3.61 8.13
N ASP A 160 1.21 -4.87 8.38
CA ASP A 160 0.24 -5.97 8.50
C ASP A 160 -0.76 -5.72 9.63
N TYR A 161 -0.29 -5.23 10.77
CA TYR A 161 -1.17 -4.86 11.86
C TYR A 161 -2.15 -3.75 11.45
N VAL A 162 -1.67 -2.67 10.82
CA VAL A 162 -2.53 -1.57 10.35
C VAL A 162 -3.54 -2.07 9.33
N CYS A 163 -3.10 -2.83 8.32
CA CYS A 163 -3.99 -3.39 7.29
C CYS A 163 -5.10 -4.23 7.90
N SER A 164 -4.77 -5.08 8.88
CA SER A 164 -5.77 -5.90 9.57
C SER A 164 -6.80 -5.09 10.36
N ARG A 165 -6.46 -3.87 10.81
CA ARG A 165 -7.44 -2.96 11.45
C ARG A 165 -8.32 -2.27 10.41
N VAL A 166 -7.74 -1.85 9.30
CA VAL A 166 -8.48 -1.23 8.20
C VAL A 166 -9.49 -2.20 7.58
N GLU A 167 -9.13 -3.48 7.46
CA GLU A 167 -10.05 -4.54 6.97
C GLU A 167 -11.30 -4.72 7.85
N ILE A 168 -11.20 -4.42 9.15
CA ILE A 168 -12.37 -4.48 10.05
C ILE A 168 -13.28 -3.27 9.85
N GLU A 169 -12.71 -2.12 9.46
CA GLU A 169 -13.44 -0.87 9.24
C GLU A 169 -14.11 -0.80 7.84
N LEU A 170 -13.80 -1.70 6.93
CA LEU A 170 -14.39 -1.81 5.60
C LEU A 170 -15.67 -2.67 5.62
#